data_39879d8950c9b8595f6e83ce744a3126
#
_entry.id   39879d8950c9b8595f6e83ce744a3126
#
_cell.length_a   1.000
_cell.length_b   1.000
_cell.length_c   1.000
_cell.angle_alpha   90.00
_cell.angle_beta   90.00
_cell.angle_gamma   90.00
#
_symmetry.space_group_name_H-M   'P 1'
#
loop_
_entity.id
_entity.type
_entity.pdbx_description
1 polymer ?
#
loop_
_entity_poly.entity_id
_entity_poly.type
_entity_poly.pdbx_seq_one_letter_code
_entity_poly.pdbx_strand_id
1 'polypeptide(L)'
;MIVMLDTPQDLKACAEELGCEVEQLFTPLTRRNPQQPERMFAMDNGAFARFEAKGFLSMLAKHEPRKDLCRFVAAPDVVGCARRTLECFRHWQPRLAKWPVAFVCQDGQENLDVPWDNCAAVFIGGSTEWKMGAHAAAIVKASKVIGKWCHVGRINTPGRLEYFEE
;
A
#
# COMPACT_ATOMS: atom_id res chain seq x y z
N MET A 1 3.33 -12.98 8.08
CA MET A 1 2.79 -11.61 7.80
C MET A 1 3.91 -10.58 7.94
N ILE A 2 3.86 -9.43 7.22
CA ILE A 2 4.81 -8.32 7.36
C ILE A 2 4.01 -7.07 7.73
N VAL A 3 4.41 -6.40 8.81
CA VAL A 3 3.83 -5.12 9.24
C VAL A 3 4.64 -3.98 8.63
N MET A 4 3.96 -2.99 8.05
CA MET A 4 4.60 -1.82 7.46
C MET A 4 4.28 -0.56 8.26
N LEU A 5 5.31 0.14 8.72
CA LEU A 5 5.17 1.30 9.60
C LEU A 5 5.81 2.56 9.02
N ASP A 6 5.04 3.65 9.02
CA ASP A 6 5.56 5.01 8.90
C ASP A 6 5.74 5.62 10.31
N THR A 7 6.76 5.18 11.03
CA THR A 7 7.02 5.57 12.42
C THR A 7 8.43 6.15 12.59
N PRO A 8 8.64 7.11 13.51
CA PRO A 8 9.97 7.53 13.93
C PRO A 8 10.64 6.54 14.89
N GLN A 9 9.89 5.58 15.46
CA GLN A 9 10.44 4.54 16.35
C GLN A 9 11.39 3.62 15.59
N ASP A 10 12.32 2.99 16.31
CA ASP A 10 13.22 1.99 15.75
C ASP A 10 12.43 0.78 15.25
N LEU A 11 12.54 0.48 13.96
CA LEU A 11 11.80 -0.63 13.33
C LEU A 11 12.22 -2.01 13.89
N LYS A 12 13.47 -2.14 14.36
CA LYS A 12 13.93 -3.38 14.98
C LYS A 12 13.26 -3.59 16.33
N ALA A 13 13.19 -2.54 17.15
CA ALA A 13 12.46 -2.59 18.41
C ALA A 13 10.98 -2.87 18.20
N CYS A 14 10.35 -2.26 17.18
CA CYS A 14 8.97 -2.56 16.82
C CYS A 14 8.79 -4.03 16.38
N ALA A 15 9.73 -4.59 15.64
CA ALA A 15 9.66 -6.01 15.23
C ALA A 15 9.76 -6.97 16.42
N GLU A 16 10.62 -6.66 17.40
CA GLU A 16 10.76 -7.42 18.64
C GLU A 16 9.47 -7.36 19.49
N GLU A 17 8.89 -6.16 19.62
CA GLU A 17 7.64 -5.96 20.36
C GLU A 17 6.44 -6.66 19.72
N LEU A 18 6.32 -6.61 18.39
CA LEU A 18 5.21 -7.20 17.65
C LEU A 18 5.40 -8.70 17.36
N GLY A 19 6.61 -9.25 17.58
CA GLY A 19 6.92 -10.64 17.27
C GLY A 19 6.81 -11.01 15.79
N CYS A 20 6.94 -10.02 14.87
CA CYS A 20 6.81 -10.24 13.44
C CYS A 20 7.79 -9.38 12.64
N GLU A 21 7.91 -9.64 11.34
CA GLU A 21 8.72 -8.82 10.45
C GLU A 21 8.09 -7.44 10.26
N VAL A 22 8.92 -6.38 10.42
CA VAL A 22 8.50 -4.99 10.23
C VAL A 22 9.35 -4.35 9.13
N GLU A 23 8.68 -3.72 8.19
CA GLU A 23 9.31 -2.94 7.10
C GLU A 23 8.85 -1.49 7.13
N GLN A 24 9.65 -0.64 6.49
CA GLN A 24 9.34 0.78 6.46
C GLN A 24 8.35 1.13 5.36
N LEU A 25 7.28 1.86 5.74
CA LEU A 25 6.38 2.52 4.82
C LEU A 25 6.76 4.00 4.73
N PHE A 26 6.96 4.50 3.52
CA PHE A 26 7.17 5.93 3.28
C PHE A 26 5.90 6.57 2.73
N THR A 27 5.65 7.79 3.16
CA THR A 27 4.60 8.66 2.61
C THR A 27 5.22 9.96 2.13
N PRO A 28 4.55 10.79 1.33
CA PRO A 28 5.04 12.12 0.95
C PRO A 28 5.34 13.03 2.15
N LEU A 29 4.81 12.72 3.34
CA LEU A 29 5.04 13.45 4.58
C LEU A 29 6.25 12.93 5.37
N THR A 30 6.78 11.75 5.02
CA THR A 30 7.94 11.17 5.72
C THR A 30 9.21 11.97 5.44
N ARG A 31 9.72 12.68 6.46
CA ARG A 31 10.90 13.55 6.36
C ARG A 31 12.21 12.84 6.70
N ARG A 32 12.15 11.76 7.45
CA ARG A 32 13.33 11.00 7.91
C ARG A 32 13.98 10.21 6.78
N ASN A 33 15.24 9.84 7.00
CA ASN A 33 15.94 8.90 6.14
C ASN A 33 15.49 7.46 6.42
N PRO A 34 15.74 6.52 5.50
CA PRO A 34 15.55 5.11 5.75
C PRO A 34 16.31 4.66 7.01
N GLN A 35 15.63 3.95 7.92
CA GLN A 35 16.28 3.40 9.12
C GLN A 35 17.13 2.17 8.78
N GLN A 36 16.65 1.38 7.80
CA GLN A 36 17.32 0.17 7.32
C GLN A 36 17.41 0.25 5.79
N PRO A 37 18.43 0.96 5.25
CA PRO A 37 18.49 1.27 3.81
C PRO A 37 18.67 0.04 2.92
N GLU A 38 19.14 -1.08 3.47
CA GLU A 38 19.36 -2.36 2.78
C GLU A 38 18.12 -3.26 2.76
N ARG A 39 17.07 -2.92 3.51
CA ARG A 39 15.84 -3.73 3.58
C ARG A 39 14.79 -3.27 2.60
N MET A 40 13.86 -4.19 2.35
CA MET A 40 12.66 -3.90 1.58
C MET A 40 11.82 -2.79 2.24
N PHE A 41 11.09 -2.05 1.42
CA PHE A 41 10.22 -0.97 1.86
C PHE A 41 9.02 -0.84 0.92
N ALA A 42 8.02 -0.06 1.32
CA ALA A 42 6.92 0.31 0.46
C ALA A 42 6.66 1.83 0.50
N MET A 43 5.90 2.32 -0.47
CA MET A 43 5.51 3.73 -0.55
C MET A 43 3.99 3.87 -0.68
N ASP A 44 3.42 4.66 0.22
CA ASP A 44 2.03 5.10 0.17
C ASP A 44 1.94 6.48 -0.50
N ASN A 45 0.88 6.71 -1.25
CA ASN A 45 0.68 7.97 -1.98
C ASN A 45 0.22 9.15 -1.09
N GLY A 46 -0.19 8.88 0.17
CA GLY A 46 -0.65 9.87 1.13
C GLY A 46 -2.07 10.39 0.89
N ALA A 47 -2.85 9.79 0.00
CA ALA A 47 -4.19 10.27 -0.39
C ALA A 47 -5.18 10.33 0.77
N PHE A 48 -4.99 9.51 1.81
CA PHE A 48 -5.87 9.54 2.99
C PHE A 48 -5.86 10.89 3.71
N ALA A 49 -4.71 11.54 3.79
CA ALA A 49 -4.62 12.89 4.35
C ALA A 49 -4.95 13.95 3.28
N ARG A 50 -4.18 13.97 2.22
CA ARG A 50 -4.35 14.80 1.01
C ARG A 50 -3.32 14.40 -0.02
N PHE A 51 -3.74 13.94 -1.19
CA PHE A 51 -2.80 13.71 -2.29
C PHE A 51 -2.19 15.02 -2.79
N GLU A 52 -0.85 15.04 -2.88
CA GLU A 52 -0.09 16.15 -3.42
C GLU A 52 0.97 15.59 -4.39
N ALA A 53 0.76 15.82 -5.68
CA ALA A 53 1.55 15.21 -6.76
C ALA A 53 3.05 15.54 -6.68
N LYS A 54 3.41 16.78 -6.31
CA LYS A 54 4.81 17.21 -6.22
C LYS A 54 5.55 16.47 -5.10
N GLY A 55 4.91 16.34 -3.93
CA GLY A 55 5.48 15.60 -2.80
C GLY A 55 5.60 14.12 -3.10
N PHE A 56 4.60 13.53 -3.75
CA PHE A 56 4.64 12.13 -4.18
C PHE A 56 5.79 11.86 -5.16
N LEU A 57 5.94 12.67 -6.22
CA LEU A 57 7.03 12.55 -7.18
C LEU A 57 8.40 12.79 -6.55
N SER A 58 8.50 13.73 -5.60
CA SER A 58 9.74 13.96 -4.85
C SER A 58 10.13 12.76 -3.99
N MET A 59 9.16 12.10 -3.35
CA MET A 59 9.37 10.86 -2.60
C MET A 59 9.90 9.76 -3.53
N LEU A 60 9.27 9.56 -4.69
CA LEU A 60 9.74 8.58 -5.68
C LEU A 60 11.17 8.84 -6.11
N ALA A 61 11.50 10.08 -6.47
CA ALA A 61 12.86 10.47 -6.86
C ALA A 61 13.88 10.23 -5.75
N LYS A 62 13.54 10.52 -4.49
CA LYS A 62 14.40 10.26 -3.33
C LYS A 62 14.74 8.79 -3.17
N HIS A 63 13.79 7.89 -3.45
CA HIS A 63 13.95 6.44 -3.26
C HIS A 63 14.34 5.70 -4.54
N GLU A 64 14.49 6.38 -5.68
CA GLU A 64 14.85 5.75 -6.95
C GLU A 64 16.16 4.94 -6.91
N PRO A 65 17.23 5.35 -6.20
CA PRO A 65 18.44 4.54 -6.07
C PRO A 65 18.24 3.18 -5.39
N ARG A 66 17.10 3.00 -4.72
CA ARG A 66 16.73 1.79 -3.97
C ARG A 66 15.48 1.10 -4.54
N LYS A 67 15.08 1.42 -5.76
CA LYS A 67 13.81 0.95 -6.34
C LYS A 67 13.68 -0.58 -6.36
N ASP A 68 14.81 -1.30 -6.50
CA ASP A 68 14.83 -2.76 -6.53
C ASP A 68 14.51 -3.41 -5.18
N LEU A 69 14.54 -2.63 -4.09
CA LEU A 69 14.08 -3.01 -2.75
C LEU A 69 12.63 -2.58 -2.49
N CYS A 70 11.96 -1.93 -3.43
CA CYS A 70 10.59 -1.48 -3.25
C CYS A 70 9.61 -2.64 -3.47
N ARG A 71 8.80 -2.97 -2.46
CA ARG A 71 7.75 -3.99 -2.57
C ARG A 71 6.60 -3.51 -3.42
N PHE A 72 6.15 -2.28 -3.18
CA PHE A 72 5.14 -1.62 -3.98
C PHE A 72 5.14 -0.10 -3.78
N VAL A 73 4.56 0.57 -4.77
CA VAL A 73 4.16 1.97 -4.70
C VAL A 73 2.65 2.03 -4.86
N ALA A 74 1.92 2.47 -3.86
CA ALA A 74 0.49 2.71 -3.99
C ALA A 74 0.23 3.81 -5.02
N ALA A 75 -0.45 3.49 -6.11
CA ALA A 75 -0.85 4.49 -7.09
C ALA A 75 -1.80 5.51 -6.47
N PRO A 76 -1.80 6.78 -6.92
CA PRO A 76 -2.76 7.77 -6.45
C PRO A 76 -4.19 7.28 -6.56
N ASP A 77 -4.98 7.51 -5.52
CA ASP A 77 -6.35 7.05 -5.40
C ASP A 77 -7.31 8.13 -4.89
N VAL A 78 -8.58 7.85 -4.95
CA VAL A 78 -9.65 8.68 -4.38
C VAL A 78 -10.35 7.91 -3.28
N VAL A 79 -10.06 8.28 -2.03
CA VAL A 79 -10.59 7.61 -0.85
C VAL A 79 -12.12 7.48 -0.90
N GLY A 80 -12.62 6.26 -0.67
CA GLY A 80 -14.04 5.93 -0.69
C GLY A 80 -14.68 5.85 -2.09
N CYS A 81 -13.90 5.83 -3.19
CA CYS A 81 -14.47 5.80 -4.52
C CYS A 81 -13.65 4.97 -5.51
N ALA A 82 -14.02 3.71 -5.70
CA ALA A 82 -13.33 2.78 -6.60
C ALA A 82 -13.29 3.26 -8.06
N ARG A 83 -14.38 3.81 -8.58
CA ARG A 83 -14.44 4.29 -9.97
C ARG A 83 -13.39 5.37 -10.24
N ARG A 84 -13.36 6.42 -9.42
CA ARG A 84 -12.39 7.51 -9.57
C ARG A 84 -10.96 7.04 -9.29
N THR A 85 -10.78 6.08 -8.42
CA THR A 85 -9.49 5.44 -8.17
C THR A 85 -9.00 4.70 -9.40
N LEU A 86 -9.86 3.96 -10.10
CA LEU A 86 -9.49 3.28 -11.35
C LEU A 86 -9.10 4.28 -12.46
N GLU A 87 -9.78 5.43 -12.55
CA GLU A 87 -9.41 6.52 -13.47
C GLU A 87 -8.05 7.11 -13.11
N CYS A 88 -7.80 7.41 -11.83
CA CYS A 88 -6.50 7.86 -11.35
C CYS A 88 -5.39 6.85 -11.65
N PHE A 89 -5.63 5.56 -11.38
CA PHE A 89 -4.67 4.50 -11.65
C PHE A 89 -4.27 4.46 -13.12
N ARG A 90 -5.23 4.47 -14.06
CA ARG A 90 -4.96 4.49 -15.50
C ARG A 90 -4.14 5.70 -15.93
N HIS A 91 -4.36 6.85 -15.30
CA HIS A 91 -3.61 8.07 -15.58
C HIS A 91 -2.17 8.01 -15.04
N TRP A 92 -1.97 7.44 -13.86
CA TRP A 92 -0.67 7.43 -13.17
C TRP A 92 0.20 6.23 -13.53
N GLN A 93 -0.39 5.07 -13.82
CA GLN A 93 0.31 3.83 -14.07
C GLN A 93 1.45 3.97 -15.10
N PRO A 94 1.30 4.66 -16.27
CA PRO A 94 2.40 4.84 -17.19
C PRO A 94 3.57 5.67 -16.62
N ARG A 95 3.28 6.60 -15.71
CA ARG A 95 4.31 7.41 -15.03
C ARG A 95 5.06 6.65 -13.96
N LEU A 96 4.47 5.57 -13.48
CA LEU A 96 5.00 4.70 -12.43
C LEU A 96 5.58 3.40 -13.00
N ALA A 97 5.71 3.25 -14.32
CA ALA A 97 6.07 1.98 -14.99
C ALA A 97 7.40 1.36 -14.54
N LYS A 98 8.31 2.15 -13.96
CA LYS A 98 9.58 1.66 -13.42
C LYS A 98 9.49 1.15 -11.95
N TRP A 99 8.30 1.23 -11.37
CA TRP A 99 8.03 0.83 -9.98
C TRP A 99 7.08 -0.36 -9.94
N PRO A 100 7.12 -1.20 -8.90
CA PRO A 100 6.11 -2.22 -8.64
C PRO A 100 4.82 -1.55 -8.15
N VAL A 101 3.94 -1.16 -9.09
CA VAL A 101 2.75 -0.36 -8.80
C VAL A 101 1.69 -1.22 -8.12
N ALA A 102 1.14 -0.74 -6.99
CA ALA A 102 -0.05 -1.30 -6.37
C ALA A 102 -1.30 -0.52 -6.80
N PHE A 103 -2.34 -1.26 -7.21
CA PHE A 103 -3.67 -0.72 -7.38
C PHE A 103 -4.37 -0.62 -6.02
N VAL A 104 -4.93 0.53 -5.70
CA VAL A 104 -5.67 0.74 -4.45
C VAL A 104 -7.13 0.40 -4.65
N CYS A 105 -7.63 -0.60 -3.92
CA CYS A 105 -9.03 -0.98 -3.90
C CYS A 105 -9.79 -0.12 -2.87
N GLN A 106 -10.90 0.46 -3.29
CA GLN A 106 -11.73 1.37 -2.49
C GLN A 106 -13.18 0.90 -2.47
N ASP A 107 -14.02 1.53 -1.64
CA ASP A 107 -15.46 1.28 -1.58
C ASP A 107 -16.07 1.34 -2.99
N GLY A 108 -16.88 0.34 -3.33
CA GLY A 108 -17.47 0.16 -4.66
C GLY A 108 -16.63 -0.68 -5.63
N GLN A 109 -15.49 -1.23 -5.20
CA GLN A 109 -14.65 -2.09 -6.05
C GLN A 109 -15.35 -3.38 -6.46
N GLU A 110 -16.31 -3.84 -5.71
CA GLU A 110 -17.16 -5.01 -6.05
C GLU A 110 -17.91 -4.86 -7.38
N ASN A 111 -18.06 -3.64 -7.86
CA ASN A 111 -18.74 -3.32 -9.13
C ASN A 111 -17.76 -3.10 -10.30
N LEU A 112 -16.44 -3.29 -10.07
CA LEU A 112 -15.39 -3.01 -11.04
C LEU A 112 -14.32 -4.08 -10.99
N ASP A 113 -13.76 -4.42 -12.15
CA ASP A 113 -12.64 -5.34 -12.22
C ASP A 113 -11.36 -4.71 -11.63
N VAL A 114 -10.64 -5.49 -10.85
CA VAL A 114 -9.28 -5.15 -10.43
C VAL A 114 -8.35 -5.30 -11.63
N PRO A 115 -7.52 -4.30 -11.96
CA PRO A 115 -6.64 -4.34 -13.13
C PRO A 115 -5.39 -5.22 -12.88
N TRP A 116 -5.61 -6.51 -12.66
CA TRP A 116 -4.58 -7.47 -12.26
C TRP A 116 -3.35 -7.45 -13.17
N ASP A 117 -3.53 -7.38 -14.49
CA ASP A 117 -2.43 -7.42 -15.46
C ASP A 117 -1.58 -6.14 -15.46
N ASN A 118 -2.10 -5.05 -14.89
CA ASN A 118 -1.47 -3.73 -14.91
C ASN A 118 -0.89 -3.31 -13.55
N CYS A 119 -0.99 -4.15 -12.52
CA CYS A 119 -0.44 -3.88 -11.20
C CYS A 119 0.44 -5.02 -10.69
N ALA A 120 1.48 -4.70 -9.96
CA ALA A 120 2.34 -5.68 -9.28
C ALA A 120 1.76 -6.15 -7.95
N ALA A 121 0.93 -5.32 -7.33
CA ALA A 121 0.33 -5.55 -6.03
C ALA A 121 -1.07 -4.94 -5.96
N VAL A 122 -1.84 -5.31 -4.94
CA VAL A 122 -3.06 -4.62 -4.54
C VAL A 122 -2.93 -4.04 -3.14
N PHE A 123 -3.57 -2.91 -2.92
CA PHE A 123 -3.64 -2.23 -1.64
C PHE A 123 -5.12 -2.12 -1.24
N ILE A 124 -5.52 -2.77 -0.16
CA ILE A 124 -6.88 -2.67 0.38
C ILE A 124 -7.01 -1.37 1.18
N GLY A 125 -7.57 -0.37 0.54
CA GLY A 125 -7.92 0.94 1.12
C GLY A 125 -9.33 0.92 1.72
N GLY A 126 -10.16 1.86 1.32
CA GLY A 126 -11.59 1.92 1.65
C GLY A 126 -11.91 2.27 3.09
N SER A 127 -13.21 2.37 3.37
CA SER A 127 -13.74 2.50 4.71
C SER A 127 -13.45 1.26 5.55
N THR A 128 -13.51 1.38 6.88
CA THR A 128 -13.32 0.21 7.77
C THR A 128 -14.39 -0.84 7.51
N GLU A 129 -15.63 -0.43 7.31
CA GLU A 129 -16.75 -1.33 7.05
C GLU A 129 -16.53 -2.13 5.76
N TRP A 130 -16.20 -1.47 4.65
CA TRP A 130 -15.93 -2.14 3.37
C TRP A 130 -14.73 -3.07 3.47
N LYS A 131 -13.64 -2.62 4.09
CA LYS A 131 -12.40 -3.38 4.25
C LYS A 131 -12.58 -4.68 5.03
N MET A 132 -13.42 -4.66 6.06
CA MET A 132 -13.75 -5.84 6.88
C MET A 132 -14.84 -6.70 6.25
N GLY A 133 -15.33 -6.35 5.08
CA GLY A 133 -16.40 -7.05 4.38
C GLY A 133 -15.92 -8.14 3.43
N ALA A 134 -16.86 -8.96 2.98
CA ALA A 134 -16.60 -10.11 2.11
C ALA A 134 -15.96 -9.74 0.77
N HIS A 135 -16.24 -8.55 0.22
CA HIS A 135 -15.66 -8.11 -1.05
C HIS A 135 -14.16 -7.85 -0.95
N ALA A 136 -13.72 -7.17 0.11
CA ALA A 136 -12.29 -6.97 0.35
C ALA A 136 -11.58 -8.30 0.63
N ALA A 137 -12.18 -9.18 1.44
CA ALA A 137 -11.66 -10.53 1.69
C ALA A 137 -11.51 -11.35 0.39
N ALA A 138 -12.47 -11.26 -0.54
CA ALA A 138 -12.39 -11.92 -1.84
C ALA A 138 -11.20 -11.40 -2.67
N ILE A 139 -10.93 -10.09 -2.66
CA ILE A 139 -9.76 -9.52 -3.35
C ILE A 139 -8.45 -10.00 -2.71
N VAL A 140 -8.36 -10.05 -1.38
CA VAL A 140 -7.19 -10.60 -0.66
C VAL A 140 -6.96 -12.06 -1.06
N LYS A 141 -8.01 -12.88 -1.07
CA LYS A 141 -7.93 -14.28 -1.50
C LYS A 141 -7.50 -14.42 -2.96
N ALA A 142 -8.06 -13.62 -3.86
CA ALA A 142 -7.70 -13.61 -5.27
C ALA A 142 -6.22 -13.26 -5.46
N SER A 143 -5.72 -12.25 -4.77
CA SER A 143 -4.29 -11.85 -4.85
C SER A 143 -3.36 -12.97 -4.41
N LYS A 144 -3.70 -13.69 -3.33
CA LYS A 144 -2.94 -14.86 -2.85
C LYS A 144 -2.89 -15.97 -3.93
N VAL A 145 -4.04 -16.27 -4.57
CA VAL A 145 -4.14 -17.31 -5.60
C VAL A 145 -3.27 -16.98 -6.82
N ILE A 146 -3.23 -15.75 -7.27
CA ILE A 146 -2.44 -15.32 -8.43
C ILE A 146 -1.01 -14.91 -8.08
N GLY A 147 -0.59 -15.08 -6.82
CA GLY A 147 0.77 -14.78 -6.36
C GLY A 147 1.13 -13.30 -6.33
N LYS A 148 0.15 -12.39 -6.21
CA LYS A 148 0.42 -10.95 -6.09
C LYS A 148 0.47 -10.50 -4.65
N TRP A 149 1.36 -9.55 -4.37
CA TRP A 149 1.41 -8.93 -3.05
C TRP A 149 0.09 -8.22 -2.73
N CYS A 150 -0.37 -8.40 -1.50
CA CYS A 150 -1.54 -7.69 -0.98
C CYS A 150 -1.17 -6.95 0.30
N HIS A 151 -1.38 -5.65 0.32
CA HIS A 151 -1.24 -4.83 1.51
C HIS A 151 -2.62 -4.36 1.99
N VAL A 152 -2.87 -4.46 3.29
CA VAL A 152 -4.11 -3.92 3.88
C VAL A 152 -3.75 -2.69 4.70
N GLY A 153 -4.24 -1.54 4.26
CA GLY A 153 -3.93 -0.26 4.89
C GLY A 153 -4.69 -0.04 6.20
N ARG A 154 -4.07 0.66 7.16
CA ARG A 154 -4.70 1.09 8.42
C ARG A 154 -5.21 -0.05 9.29
N ILE A 155 -4.42 -1.13 9.40
CA ILE A 155 -4.63 -2.18 10.38
C ILE A 155 -3.98 -1.70 11.69
N ASN A 156 -4.77 -1.11 12.56
CA ASN A 156 -4.31 -0.43 13.77
C ASN A 156 -4.95 -0.97 15.06
N THR A 157 -5.56 -2.14 15.00
CA THR A 157 -6.10 -2.86 16.17
C THR A 157 -5.82 -4.36 16.05
N PRO A 158 -5.60 -5.08 17.18
CA PRO A 158 -5.40 -6.52 17.16
C PRO A 158 -6.48 -7.30 16.42
N GLY A 159 -7.76 -7.02 16.68
CA GLY A 159 -8.86 -7.73 16.03
C GLY A 159 -8.93 -7.53 14.50
N ARG A 160 -8.42 -6.40 13.96
CA ARG A 160 -8.28 -6.25 12.50
C ARG A 160 -7.12 -7.06 11.95
N LEU A 161 -6.07 -7.20 12.74
CA LEU A 161 -4.92 -8.00 12.37
C LEU A 161 -5.32 -9.47 12.26
N GLU A 162 -5.95 -10.02 13.30
CA GLU A 162 -6.47 -11.39 13.37
C GLU A 162 -7.39 -11.71 12.18
N TYR A 163 -8.30 -10.79 11.82
CA TYR A 163 -9.21 -10.98 10.69
C TYR A 163 -8.50 -11.22 9.34
N PHE A 164 -7.32 -10.65 9.12
CA PHE A 164 -6.58 -10.81 7.86
C PHE A 164 -5.49 -11.88 7.93
N GLU A 165 -5.26 -12.51 9.08
CA GLU A 165 -4.37 -13.66 9.22
C GLU A 165 -5.02 -14.96 8.76
N GLU A 166 -6.35 -15.08 8.90
CA GLU A 166 -7.15 -16.22 8.43
C GLU A 166 -7.25 -16.25 6.88
#